data_6cd6f3acbadadf7115364183d5a93b78
#
_entry.id   6cd6f3acbadadf7115364183d5a93b78
#
_cell.length_a   1.000
_cell.length_b   1.000
_cell.length_c   1.000
_cell.angle_alpha   90.00
_cell.angle_beta   90.00
_cell.angle_gamma   90.00
#
_symmetry.space_group_name_H-M   'P 1'
#
loop_
_entity.id
_entity.type
_entity.pdbx_description
1 polymer ?
#
loop_
_entity_poly.entity_id
_entity_poly.type
_entity_poly.pdbx_seq_one_letter_code
_entity_poly.pdbx_strand_id
1 'polypeptide(L)'
;MILALVIFAVTYLLMLALPKERPWVALCSAAVFMALGQLGVYDFSLSAALGAVDYNVLLMMSGTMGIVSLFIRSRMPARLAEQLIVRVPNAQWAVCVLALFAGVISAFVDNVATVLMVAPVGLAIARKLKISPVPVIIAIAVSSNLQGAATLVGDTTSILLGGFAEMNFFDFFWMHGRPGVFWGVELGALTSLLVLLWLFRKEKQPITARVETQVEDDVPTALMLLTVGLLIVASFLPQPKSGLLATLYDLRSGLICMTLCVVGVVRACLRDRSAKPLVQVLQELDRDTLLLLFGLFIVIAGIRTAGVIDAAAQLFHTVAGEDPFRLYVLLVVVSVVLSAFIDNIPYVATMLPVVQGIAALMNNGAGMAPEVFYFGLLTGATLGGNLTPIGASANIAAIGILRKNGETVRTADFLRIGVPFTLAAVLTGSVYLWLVWGRAL
;
A
#
# COMPACT_ATOMS: atom_id res chain seq x y z
N MET A 1 19.04 -15.54 19.55
CA MET A 1 19.21 -14.92 18.24
C MET A 1 19.15 -15.93 17.08
N ILE A 2 20.08 -16.92 16.96
CA ILE A 2 20.14 -17.84 15.79
C ILE A 2 18.81 -18.59 15.56
N LEU A 3 18.19 -19.15 16.60
CA LEU A 3 16.91 -19.86 16.50
C LEU A 3 15.80 -18.93 15.94
N ALA A 4 15.71 -17.69 16.42
CA ALA A 4 14.74 -16.71 15.93
C ALA A 4 14.98 -16.35 14.46
N LEU A 5 16.26 -16.20 14.07
CA LEU A 5 16.62 -15.95 12.66
C LEU A 5 16.23 -17.14 11.77
N VAL A 6 16.43 -18.39 12.24
CA VAL A 6 16.01 -19.58 11.47
C VAL A 6 14.50 -19.63 11.33
N ILE A 7 13.73 -19.42 12.44
CA ILE A 7 12.27 -19.38 12.39
C ILE A 7 11.80 -18.31 11.41
N PHE A 8 12.37 -17.10 11.49
CA PHE A 8 12.05 -15.99 10.62
C PHE A 8 12.36 -16.32 9.14
N ALA A 9 13.56 -16.84 8.84
CA ALA A 9 13.94 -17.24 7.48
C ALA A 9 12.99 -18.33 6.93
N VAL A 10 12.66 -19.34 7.73
CA VAL A 10 11.69 -20.39 7.34
C VAL A 10 10.31 -19.78 7.10
N THR A 11 9.85 -18.88 7.96
CA THR A 11 8.58 -18.16 7.78
C THR A 11 8.53 -17.45 6.43
N TYR A 12 9.56 -16.69 6.08
CA TYR A 12 9.60 -15.97 4.81
C TYR A 12 9.72 -16.90 3.61
N LEU A 13 10.53 -17.95 3.69
CA LEU A 13 10.62 -18.96 2.62
C LEU A 13 9.28 -19.66 2.40
N LEU A 14 8.56 -20.00 3.46
CA LEU A 14 7.23 -20.60 3.36
C LEU A 14 6.20 -19.61 2.78
N MET A 15 6.22 -18.33 3.18
CA MET A 15 5.34 -17.31 2.60
C MET A 15 5.60 -17.08 1.10
N LEU A 16 6.84 -17.23 0.64
CA LEU A 16 7.20 -17.19 -0.77
C LEU A 16 6.75 -18.43 -1.53
N ALA A 17 6.97 -19.62 -0.95
CA ALA A 17 6.64 -20.89 -1.57
C ALA A 17 5.13 -21.16 -1.59
N LEU A 18 4.38 -20.65 -0.61
CA LEU A 18 2.95 -20.90 -0.37
C LEU A 18 2.14 -19.58 -0.34
N PRO A 19 1.98 -18.89 -1.47
CA PRO A 19 1.33 -17.56 -1.48
C PRO A 19 -0.10 -17.53 -0.95
N LYS A 20 -0.85 -18.63 -1.08
CA LYS A 20 -2.22 -18.76 -0.58
C LYS A 20 -2.31 -19.00 0.92
N GLU A 21 -1.26 -19.53 1.51
CA GLU A 21 -1.21 -19.93 2.93
C GLU A 21 -0.43 -18.93 3.79
N ARG A 22 -0.06 -17.78 3.25
CA ARG A 22 0.70 -16.72 3.96
C ARG A 22 0.14 -16.37 5.33
N PRO A 23 -1.20 -16.16 5.50
CA PRO A 23 -1.77 -15.83 6.80
C PRO A 23 -1.54 -16.93 7.83
N TRP A 24 -1.74 -18.19 7.42
CA TRP A 24 -1.53 -19.36 8.31
C TRP A 24 -0.06 -19.55 8.67
N VAL A 25 0.84 -19.32 7.72
CA VAL A 25 2.30 -19.35 7.98
C VAL A 25 2.67 -18.30 9.02
N ALA A 26 2.19 -17.07 8.89
CA ALA A 26 2.45 -16.00 9.85
C ALA A 26 1.87 -16.31 11.24
N LEU A 27 0.61 -16.82 11.32
CA LEU A 27 -0.03 -17.20 12.57
C LEU A 27 0.67 -18.38 13.26
N CYS A 28 1.06 -19.41 12.50
CA CYS A 28 1.82 -20.54 13.05
C CYS A 28 3.18 -20.06 13.60
N SER A 29 3.89 -19.22 12.87
CA SER A 29 5.15 -18.65 13.34
C SER A 29 4.98 -17.77 14.57
N ALA A 30 3.91 -16.98 14.64
CA ALA A 30 3.54 -16.21 15.83
C ALA A 30 3.29 -17.15 17.03
N ALA A 31 2.57 -18.24 16.84
CA ALA A 31 2.33 -19.24 17.87
C ALA A 31 3.64 -19.90 18.36
N VAL A 32 4.59 -20.18 17.44
CA VAL A 32 5.91 -20.70 17.80
C VAL A 32 6.68 -19.70 18.65
N PHE A 33 6.71 -18.40 18.29
CA PHE A 33 7.37 -17.37 19.10
C PHE A 33 6.73 -17.24 20.50
N MET A 34 5.40 -17.26 20.59
CA MET A 34 4.68 -17.23 21.87
C MET A 34 4.99 -18.46 22.72
N ALA A 35 5.03 -19.66 22.13
CA ALA A 35 5.38 -20.90 22.84
C ALA A 35 6.83 -20.86 23.38
N LEU A 36 7.79 -20.40 22.57
CA LEU A 36 9.18 -20.25 22.98
C LEU A 36 9.34 -19.20 24.09
N GLY A 37 8.54 -18.13 24.07
CA GLY A 37 8.49 -17.15 25.16
C GLY A 37 7.99 -17.75 26.46
N GLN A 38 6.91 -18.53 26.42
CA GLN A 38 6.40 -19.22 27.61
C GLN A 38 7.36 -20.30 28.17
N LEU A 39 8.16 -20.92 27.31
CA LEU A 39 9.22 -21.85 27.70
C LEU A 39 10.48 -21.17 28.24
N GLY A 40 10.50 -19.82 28.31
CA GLY A 40 11.64 -19.04 28.82
C GLY A 40 12.84 -18.98 27.88
N VAL A 41 12.68 -19.35 26.60
CA VAL A 41 13.74 -19.23 25.58
C VAL A 41 14.01 -17.76 25.20
N TYR A 42 12.96 -16.95 25.21
CA TYR A 42 12.98 -15.50 25.01
C TYR A 42 12.13 -14.81 26.08
N ASP A 43 12.44 -13.56 26.40
CA ASP A 43 11.59 -12.71 27.27
C ASP A 43 10.41 -12.16 26.46
N PHE A 44 9.50 -13.06 26.06
CA PHE A 44 8.36 -12.74 25.19
C PHE A 44 7.07 -13.33 25.75
N SER A 45 6.38 -12.53 26.57
CA SER A 45 5.10 -12.92 27.18
C SER A 45 3.92 -12.83 26.22
N LEU A 46 2.81 -13.52 26.53
CA LEU A 46 1.57 -13.42 25.79
C LEU A 46 1.04 -11.97 25.75
N SER A 47 1.16 -11.25 26.87
CA SER A 47 0.77 -9.84 26.94
C SER A 47 1.63 -8.96 26.03
N ALA A 48 2.93 -9.22 25.94
CA ALA A 48 3.83 -8.53 25.03
C ALA A 48 3.47 -8.84 23.56
N ALA A 49 3.14 -10.09 23.25
CA ALA A 49 2.73 -10.51 21.91
C ALA A 49 1.44 -9.80 21.46
N LEU A 50 0.40 -9.80 22.30
CA LEU A 50 -0.87 -9.12 21.98
C LEU A 50 -0.74 -7.59 22.01
N GLY A 51 0.13 -7.05 22.87
CA GLY A 51 0.44 -5.62 22.92
C GLY A 51 1.25 -5.11 21.73
N ALA A 52 1.92 -6.00 21.00
CA ALA A 52 2.64 -5.66 19.77
C ALA A 52 1.74 -5.52 18.54
N VAL A 53 0.49 -5.98 18.61
CA VAL A 53 -0.47 -5.86 17.53
C VAL A 53 -0.97 -4.42 17.42
N ASP A 54 -0.81 -3.82 16.25
CA ASP A 54 -1.38 -2.50 15.98
C ASP A 54 -2.86 -2.62 15.59
N TYR A 55 -3.73 -2.47 16.59
CA TYR A 55 -5.18 -2.53 16.41
C TYR A 55 -5.72 -1.34 15.61
N ASN A 56 -5.05 -0.16 15.65
CA ASN A 56 -5.45 0.99 14.85
C ASN A 56 -5.28 0.69 13.35
N VAL A 57 -4.17 0.08 12.96
CA VAL A 57 -3.91 -0.38 11.59
C VAL A 57 -4.99 -1.38 11.14
N LEU A 58 -5.29 -2.40 11.95
CA LEU A 58 -6.29 -3.42 11.59
C LEU A 58 -7.70 -2.84 11.45
N LEU A 59 -8.11 -1.94 12.36
CA LEU A 59 -9.40 -1.24 12.30
C LEU A 59 -9.47 -0.30 11.10
N MET A 60 -8.40 0.43 10.81
CA MET A 60 -8.33 1.34 9.68
C MET A 60 -8.46 0.59 8.36
N MET A 61 -7.75 -0.51 8.19
CA MET A 61 -7.85 -1.37 7.01
C MET A 61 -9.26 -1.95 6.85
N SER A 62 -9.80 -2.54 7.91
CA SER A 62 -11.14 -3.13 7.85
C SER A 62 -12.22 -2.10 7.51
N GLY A 63 -12.13 -0.90 8.11
CA GLY A 63 -13.07 0.19 7.88
C GLY A 63 -12.98 0.75 6.46
N THR A 64 -11.77 1.01 5.97
CA THR A 64 -11.55 1.51 4.59
C THR A 64 -11.99 0.51 3.54
N MET A 65 -11.63 -0.78 3.68
CA MET A 65 -12.09 -1.85 2.78
C MET A 65 -13.61 -1.91 2.70
N GLY A 66 -14.32 -1.79 3.84
CA GLY A 66 -15.76 -1.79 3.85
C GLY A 66 -16.40 -0.57 3.16
N ILE A 67 -15.84 0.63 3.35
CA ILE A 67 -16.30 1.85 2.65
C ILE A 67 -16.05 1.71 1.15
N VAL A 68 -14.89 1.19 0.75
CA VAL A 68 -14.51 0.94 -0.64
C VAL A 68 -15.44 -0.08 -1.31
N SER A 69 -15.81 -1.15 -0.62
CA SER A 69 -16.80 -2.12 -1.09
C SER A 69 -18.12 -1.43 -1.46
N LEU A 70 -18.65 -0.57 -0.58
CA LEU A 70 -19.86 0.21 -0.86
C LEU A 70 -19.66 1.20 -2.03
N PHE A 71 -18.46 1.82 -2.14
CA PHE A 71 -18.12 2.75 -3.21
C PHE A 71 -18.05 2.06 -4.57
N ILE A 72 -17.46 0.88 -4.65
CA ILE A 72 -17.43 0.06 -5.88
C ILE A 72 -18.85 -0.30 -6.30
N ARG A 73 -19.67 -0.74 -5.36
CA ARG A 73 -21.07 -1.09 -5.59
C ARG A 73 -21.92 0.07 -6.13
N SER A 74 -21.60 1.31 -5.74
CA SER A 74 -22.31 2.51 -6.22
C SER A 74 -22.16 2.77 -7.72
N ARG A 75 -21.22 2.13 -8.39
CA ARG A 75 -20.78 2.36 -9.78
C ARG A 75 -20.27 3.78 -10.07
N MET A 76 -20.11 4.61 -9.04
CA MET A 76 -19.56 5.95 -9.18
C MET A 76 -18.17 5.95 -9.81
N PRO A 77 -17.22 5.08 -9.40
CA PRO A 77 -15.89 5.05 -10.01
C PRO A 77 -15.90 4.76 -11.50
N ALA A 78 -16.74 3.80 -11.95
CA ALA A 78 -16.87 3.47 -13.36
C ALA A 78 -17.41 4.67 -14.16
N ARG A 79 -18.43 5.37 -13.63
CA ARG A 79 -18.95 6.59 -14.23
C ARG A 79 -17.90 7.70 -14.34
N LEU A 80 -17.12 7.92 -13.29
CA LEU A 80 -16.04 8.91 -13.29
C LEU A 80 -14.97 8.58 -14.35
N ALA A 81 -14.56 7.31 -14.44
CA ALA A 81 -13.64 6.84 -15.47
C ALA A 81 -14.18 7.11 -16.88
N GLU A 82 -15.45 6.75 -17.16
CA GLU A 82 -16.09 7.00 -18.45
C GLU A 82 -16.16 8.50 -18.78
N GLN A 83 -16.50 9.35 -17.79
CA GLN A 83 -16.56 10.80 -17.98
C GLN A 83 -15.21 11.41 -18.35
N LEU A 84 -14.12 10.89 -17.77
CA LEU A 84 -12.77 11.34 -18.11
C LEU A 84 -12.38 10.94 -19.51
N ILE A 85 -12.70 9.72 -19.94
CA ILE A 85 -12.33 9.17 -21.23
C ILE A 85 -13.04 9.88 -22.38
N VAL A 86 -14.31 10.24 -22.22
CA VAL A 86 -15.07 10.97 -23.26
C VAL A 86 -14.46 12.34 -23.58
N ARG A 87 -13.66 12.89 -22.66
CA ARG A 87 -13.05 14.23 -22.81
C ARG A 87 -11.67 14.21 -23.49
N VAL A 88 -11.08 13.04 -23.75
CA VAL A 88 -9.74 12.94 -24.33
C VAL A 88 -9.79 12.65 -25.83
N PRO A 89 -8.77 13.13 -26.60
CA PRO A 89 -8.86 13.13 -28.06
C PRO A 89 -8.63 11.77 -28.70
N ASN A 90 -7.86 10.88 -28.08
CA ASN A 90 -7.45 9.61 -28.69
C ASN A 90 -7.11 8.54 -27.65
N ALA A 91 -6.86 7.30 -28.13
CA ALA A 91 -6.56 6.13 -27.31
C ALA A 91 -5.32 6.30 -26.43
N GLN A 92 -4.26 6.97 -26.89
CA GLN A 92 -3.07 7.26 -26.11
C GLN A 92 -3.43 8.00 -24.82
N TRP A 93 -4.17 9.12 -24.94
CA TRP A 93 -4.62 9.91 -23.80
C TRP A 93 -5.64 9.18 -22.94
N ALA A 94 -6.49 8.34 -23.54
CA ALA A 94 -7.44 7.53 -22.78
C ALA A 94 -6.74 6.56 -21.83
N VAL A 95 -5.70 5.87 -22.30
CA VAL A 95 -4.91 4.98 -21.44
C VAL A 95 -4.18 5.75 -20.35
N CYS A 96 -3.54 6.86 -20.69
CA CYS A 96 -2.80 7.69 -19.73
C CYS A 96 -3.71 8.28 -18.64
N VAL A 97 -4.87 8.82 -19.05
CA VAL A 97 -5.86 9.39 -18.12
C VAL A 97 -6.49 8.30 -17.24
N LEU A 98 -6.73 7.11 -17.80
CA LEU A 98 -7.28 6.00 -17.04
C LEU A 98 -6.27 5.45 -16.02
N ALA A 99 -4.98 5.36 -16.40
CA ALA A 99 -3.91 5.00 -15.47
C ALA A 99 -3.75 6.05 -14.38
N LEU A 100 -3.74 7.34 -14.70
CA LEU A 100 -3.70 8.43 -13.73
C LEU A 100 -4.91 8.42 -12.80
N PHE A 101 -6.12 8.22 -13.36
CA PHE A 101 -7.35 8.08 -12.57
C PHE A 101 -7.27 6.92 -11.59
N ALA A 102 -6.80 5.74 -12.05
CA ALA A 102 -6.58 4.59 -11.18
C ALA A 102 -5.60 4.93 -10.05
N GLY A 103 -4.53 5.65 -10.35
CA GLY A 103 -3.58 6.11 -9.34
C GLY A 103 -4.24 7.05 -8.33
N VAL A 104 -4.91 8.11 -8.79
CA VAL A 104 -5.59 9.07 -7.89
C VAL A 104 -6.62 8.38 -6.99
N ILE A 105 -7.38 7.44 -7.52
CA ILE A 105 -8.30 6.63 -6.69
C ILE A 105 -7.49 5.79 -5.69
N SER A 106 -6.40 5.16 -6.13
CA SER A 106 -5.58 4.30 -5.28
C SER A 106 -4.84 5.06 -4.16
N ALA A 107 -4.67 6.36 -4.29
CA ALA A 107 -4.19 7.16 -3.18
C ALA A 107 -5.14 7.16 -1.95
N PHE A 108 -6.40 6.77 -2.13
CA PHE A 108 -7.44 6.73 -1.08
C PHE A 108 -8.14 5.37 -0.96
N VAL A 109 -7.85 4.46 -1.86
CA VAL A 109 -8.46 3.13 -1.99
C VAL A 109 -7.36 2.13 -2.23
N ASP A 110 -7.43 0.99 -1.57
CA ASP A 110 -6.49 -0.12 -1.78
C ASP A 110 -6.23 -0.39 -3.27
N ASN A 111 -4.98 -0.67 -3.61
CA ASN A 111 -4.51 -0.83 -4.98
C ASN A 111 -5.17 -2.02 -5.70
N VAL A 112 -5.44 -3.14 -5.01
CA VAL A 112 -6.13 -4.31 -5.59
C VAL A 112 -7.58 -3.96 -5.90
N ALA A 113 -8.28 -3.34 -4.95
CA ALA A 113 -9.66 -2.90 -5.13
C ALA A 113 -9.78 -1.89 -6.29
N THR A 114 -8.83 -0.96 -6.40
CA THR A 114 -8.77 0.00 -7.51
C THR A 114 -8.60 -0.70 -8.86
N VAL A 115 -7.72 -1.68 -8.96
CA VAL A 115 -7.54 -2.46 -10.19
C VAL A 115 -8.81 -3.23 -10.54
N LEU A 116 -9.43 -3.92 -9.57
CA LEU A 116 -10.67 -4.67 -9.80
C LEU A 116 -11.80 -3.76 -10.30
N MET A 117 -11.81 -2.50 -9.92
CA MET A 117 -12.81 -1.50 -10.27
C MET A 117 -12.55 -0.84 -11.64
N VAL A 118 -11.30 -0.43 -11.90
CA VAL A 118 -10.95 0.37 -13.10
C VAL A 118 -10.60 -0.53 -14.29
N ALA A 119 -10.01 -1.71 -14.07
CA ALA A 119 -9.59 -2.60 -15.14
C ALA A 119 -10.75 -3.09 -16.06
N PRO A 120 -11.97 -3.41 -15.56
CA PRO A 120 -13.10 -3.73 -16.43
C PRO A 120 -13.46 -2.58 -17.39
N VAL A 121 -13.38 -1.32 -16.92
CA VAL A 121 -13.61 -0.14 -17.75
C VAL A 121 -12.51 -0.04 -18.81
N GLY A 122 -11.24 -0.19 -18.43
CA GLY A 122 -10.09 -0.21 -19.34
C GLY A 122 -10.21 -1.31 -20.41
N LEU A 123 -10.67 -2.50 -20.03
CA LEU A 123 -10.90 -3.62 -20.92
C LEU A 123 -11.99 -3.30 -21.97
N ALA A 124 -13.13 -2.77 -21.51
CA ALA A 124 -14.24 -2.38 -22.40
C ALA A 124 -13.80 -1.32 -23.43
N ILE A 125 -13.01 -0.35 -22.97
CA ILE A 125 -12.48 0.73 -23.82
C ILE A 125 -11.45 0.19 -24.81
N ALA A 126 -10.50 -0.62 -24.39
CA ALA A 126 -9.51 -1.21 -25.25
C ALA A 126 -10.17 -2.01 -26.40
N ARG A 127 -11.20 -2.80 -26.08
CA ARG A 127 -11.99 -3.54 -27.06
C ARG A 127 -12.75 -2.61 -28.03
N LYS A 128 -13.38 -1.55 -27.53
CA LYS A 128 -14.10 -0.55 -28.34
C LYS A 128 -13.16 0.18 -29.32
N LEU A 129 -11.93 0.48 -28.84
CA LEU A 129 -10.90 1.14 -29.67
C LEU A 129 -10.07 0.18 -30.52
N LYS A 130 -10.32 -1.13 -30.42
CA LYS A 130 -9.58 -2.20 -31.12
C LYS A 130 -8.06 -2.16 -30.84
N ILE A 131 -7.67 -1.81 -29.64
CA ILE A 131 -6.30 -1.89 -29.14
C ILE A 131 -6.14 -3.08 -28.19
N SER A 132 -4.89 -3.54 -27.99
CA SER A 132 -4.64 -4.62 -27.03
C SER A 132 -4.99 -4.19 -25.60
N PRO A 133 -5.83 -4.93 -24.87
CA PRO A 133 -6.15 -4.60 -23.48
C PRO A 133 -4.98 -4.88 -22.52
N VAL A 134 -4.04 -5.74 -22.89
CA VAL A 134 -2.92 -6.14 -22.01
C VAL A 134 -2.10 -4.94 -21.53
N PRO A 135 -1.56 -4.06 -22.39
CA PRO A 135 -0.82 -2.89 -21.94
C PRO A 135 -1.67 -1.89 -21.15
N VAL A 136 -2.96 -1.76 -21.49
CA VAL A 136 -3.88 -0.84 -20.81
C VAL A 136 -4.08 -1.25 -19.35
N ILE A 137 -4.36 -2.53 -19.12
CA ILE A 137 -4.61 -3.06 -17.78
C ILE A 137 -3.32 -3.07 -16.94
N ILE A 138 -2.17 -3.35 -17.56
CA ILE A 138 -0.87 -3.24 -16.88
C ILE A 138 -0.61 -1.79 -16.44
N ALA A 139 -0.86 -0.80 -17.32
CA ALA A 139 -0.69 0.62 -16.98
C ALA A 139 -1.57 1.04 -15.80
N ILE A 140 -2.82 0.56 -15.74
CA ILE A 140 -3.73 0.77 -14.60
C ILE A 140 -3.13 0.18 -13.31
N ALA A 141 -2.65 -1.06 -13.38
CA ALA A 141 -2.12 -1.77 -12.20
C ALA A 141 -0.87 -1.08 -11.63
N VAL A 142 0.12 -0.76 -12.47
CA VAL A 142 1.37 -0.13 -12.02
C VAL A 142 1.14 1.30 -11.51
N SER A 143 0.18 2.03 -12.08
CA SER A 143 -0.19 3.37 -11.63
C SER A 143 -0.95 3.32 -10.30
N SER A 144 -1.86 2.36 -10.13
CA SER A 144 -2.58 2.12 -8.88
C SER A 144 -1.59 1.79 -7.75
N ASN A 145 -0.69 0.84 -7.96
CA ASN A 145 0.29 0.44 -6.96
C ASN A 145 1.24 1.59 -6.59
N LEU A 146 1.66 2.42 -7.55
CA LEU A 146 2.53 3.58 -7.29
C LEU A 146 1.86 4.58 -6.35
N GLN A 147 0.66 5.03 -6.69
CA GLN A 147 -0.01 6.10 -5.93
C GLN A 147 -0.65 5.61 -4.62
N GLY A 148 -0.75 4.29 -4.41
CA GLY A 148 -1.09 3.74 -3.10
C GLY A 148 -0.16 4.20 -1.98
N ALA A 149 1.11 4.49 -2.29
CA ALA A 149 2.06 5.05 -1.33
C ALA A 149 1.87 6.55 -1.01
N ALA A 150 0.97 7.25 -1.72
CA ALA A 150 0.85 8.71 -1.61
C ALA A 150 0.19 9.17 -0.30
N THR A 151 -0.75 8.41 0.25
CA THR A 151 -1.47 8.79 1.48
C THR A 151 -1.51 7.66 2.49
N LEU A 152 -1.87 7.98 3.72
CA LEU A 152 -1.98 7.03 4.82
C LEU A 152 -2.92 5.85 4.51
N VAL A 153 -3.97 6.05 3.72
CA VAL A 153 -5.03 5.06 3.48
C VAL A 153 -4.98 4.41 2.10
N GLY A 154 -4.02 4.79 1.25
CA GLY A 154 -3.95 4.34 -0.13
C GLY A 154 -3.49 2.89 -0.29
N ASP A 155 -2.56 2.44 0.54
CA ASP A 155 -2.03 1.07 0.52
C ASP A 155 -1.73 0.59 1.94
N THR A 156 -1.77 -0.72 2.12
CA THR A 156 -1.42 -1.38 3.40
C THR A 156 -0.02 -0.99 3.90
N THR A 157 0.95 -0.82 3.00
CA THR A 157 2.32 -0.39 3.35
C THR A 157 2.36 1.02 3.94
N SER A 158 1.52 1.93 3.45
CA SER A 158 1.38 3.29 3.97
C SER A 158 0.71 3.28 5.35
N ILE A 159 -0.31 2.44 5.53
CA ILE A 159 -0.98 2.26 6.82
C ILE A 159 -0.01 1.71 7.86
N LEU A 160 0.83 0.72 7.48
CA LEU A 160 1.87 0.15 8.35
C LEU A 160 2.92 1.20 8.75
N LEU A 161 3.39 2.00 7.78
CA LEU A 161 4.32 3.10 8.08
C LEU A 161 3.67 4.10 9.04
N GLY A 162 2.42 4.51 8.77
CA GLY A 162 1.69 5.44 9.61
C GLY A 162 1.53 4.97 11.04
N GLY A 163 1.16 3.69 11.24
CA GLY A 163 1.07 3.09 12.58
C GLY A 163 2.44 3.00 13.26
N PHE A 164 3.45 2.48 12.58
CA PHE A 164 4.78 2.27 13.14
C PHE A 164 5.52 3.58 13.48
N ALA A 165 5.43 4.59 12.62
CA ALA A 165 6.09 5.88 12.78
C ALA A 165 5.18 6.94 13.47
N GLU A 166 4.01 6.51 13.98
CA GLU A 166 3.00 7.36 14.63
C GLU A 166 2.56 8.57 13.76
N MET A 167 2.62 8.39 12.43
CA MET A 167 2.24 9.42 11.47
C MET A 167 0.71 9.48 11.36
N ASN A 168 0.20 10.70 11.30
CA ASN A 168 -1.21 10.95 10.99
C ASN A 168 -1.41 11.15 9.47
N PHE A 169 -2.68 11.32 9.02
CA PHE A 169 -2.99 11.46 7.61
C PHE A 169 -2.34 12.69 6.97
N PHE A 170 -2.25 13.81 7.70
CA PHE A 170 -1.68 15.05 7.18
C PHE A 170 -0.15 14.99 7.07
N ASP A 171 0.53 14.18 7.87
CA ASP A 171 1.99 14.01 7.82
C ASP A 171 2.48 13.47 6.48
N PHE A 172 1.64 12.73 5.75
CA PHE A 172 1.95 12.31 4.39
C PHE A 172 2.09 13.49 3.42
N PHE A 173 1.37 14.60 3.67
CA PHE A 173 1.42 15.83 2.86
C PHE A 173 2.44 16.81 3.41
N TRP A 174 2.48 17.00 4.72
CA TRP A 174 3.32 17.99 5.37
C TRP A 174 3.69 17.56 6.78
N MET A 175 4.98 17.31 7.02
CA MET A 175 5.50 16.81 8.29
C MET A 175 6.70 17.62 8.73
N HIS A 176 6.79 18.01 10.00
CA HIS A 176 7.90 18.78 10.59
C HIS A 176 8.31 20.03 9.79
N GLY A 177 7.33 20.74 9.21
CA GLY A 177 7.58 21.93 8.40
C GLY A 177 8.10 21.67 6.99
N ARG A 178 8.06 20.41 6.48
CA ARG A 178 8.54 20.01 5.16
C ARG A 178 7.47 19.23 4.39
N PRO A 179 7.52 19.26 3.05
CA PRO A 179 6.67 18.41 2.23
C PRO A 179 6.90 16.94 2.54
N GLY A 180 5.82 16.19 2.76
CA GLY A 180 5.85 14.76 3.05
C GLY A 180 6.05 13.87 1.82
N VAL A 181 5.88 12.56 2.02
CA VAL A 181 6.08 11.53 0.99
C VAL A 181 5.13 11.68 -0.20
N PHE A 182 3.92 12.21 0.02
CA PHE A 182 2.92 12.47 -1.03
C PHE A 182 3.55 13.14 -2.26
N TRP A 183 4.29 14.22 -2.06
CA TRP A 183 4.87 14.99 -3.16
C TRP A 183 5.93 14.21 -3.93
N GLY A 184 6.70 13.35 -3.26
CA GLY A 184 7.67 12.46 -3.93
C GLY A 184 6.98 11.42 -4.80
N VAL A 185 5.87 10.84 -4.32
CA VAL A 185 5.07 9.88 -5.06
C VAL A 185 4.39 10.52 -6.26
N GLU A 186 3.78 11.70 -6.09
CA GLU A 186 3.11 12.42 -7.19
C GLU A 186 4.09 12.90 -8.27
N LEU A 187 5.29 13.35 -7.92
CA LEU A 187 6.33 13.65 -8.89
C LEU A 187 6.76 12.39 -9.65
N GLY A 188 6.87 11.25 -8.94
CA GLY A 188 7.08 9.94 -9.56
C GLY A 188 5.96 9.55 -10.52
N ALA A 189 4.71 9.81 -10.14
CA ALA A 189 3.54 9.56 -11.00
C ALA A 189 3.55 10.41 -12.27
N LEU A 190 3.90 11.70 -12.17
CA LEU A 190 4.03 12.59 -13.33
C LEU A 190 5.11 12.12 -14.31
N THR A 191 6.28 11.74 -13.81
CA THR A 191 7.37 11.23 -14.67
C THR A 191 7.00 9.88 -15.31
N SER A 192 6.35 9.00 -14.56
CA SER A 192 5.84 7.73 -15.08
C SER A 192 4.73 7.92 -16.12
N LEU A 193 3.89 8.95 -15.98
CA LEU A 193 2.89 9.32 -16.98
C LEU A 193 3.56 9.71 -18.32
N LEU A 194 4.71 10.41 -18.27
CA LEU A 194 5.47 10.73 -19.49
C LEU A 194 6.00 9.45 -20.16
N VAL A 195 6.40 8.44 -19.36
CA VAL A 195 6.77 7.12 -19.88
C VAL A 195 5.56 6.45 -20.58
N LEU A 196 4.38 6.48 -19.97
CA LEU A 196 3.17 5.92 -20.60
C LEU A 196 2.82 6.68 -21.90
N LEU A 197 2.88 8.01 -21.91
CA LEU A 197 2.67 8.80 -23.11
C LEU A 197 3.64 8.41 -24.24
N TRP A 198 4.89 8.11 -23.91
CA TRP A 198 5.87 7.64 -24.89
C TRP A 198 5.58 6.21 -25.36
N LEU A 199 5.22 5.30 -24.48
CA LEU A 199 4.90 3.91 -24.81
C LEU A 199 3.67 3.81 -25.72
N PHE A 200 2.62 4.58 -25.42
CA PHE A 200 1.35 4.58 -26.17
C PHE A 200 1.29 5.60 -27.33
N ARG A 201 2.42 6.23 -27.71
CA ARG A 201 2.47 7.27 -28.76
C ARG A 201 1.92 6.86 -30.14
N LYS A 202 1.84 5.56 -30.40
CA LYS A 202 1.30 5.02 -31.67
C LYS A 202 -0.23 4.85 -31.66
N GLU A 203 -0.86 4.85 -30.49
CA GLU A 203 -2.29 4.64 -30.33
C GLU A 203 -3.03 5.96 -30.53
N LYS A 204 -3.38 6.26 -31.80
CA LYS A 204 -4.00 7.54 -32.21
C LYS A 204 -5.50 7.42 -32.58
N GLN A 205 -6.11 6.25 -32.32
CA GLN A 205 -7.52 6.03 -32.63
C GLN A 205 -8.39 7.05 -31.88
N PRO A 206 -9.35 7.71 -32.57
CA PRO A 206 -10.24 8.67 -31.95
C PRO A 206 -11.19 7.99 -30.97
N ILE A 207 -11.57 8.71 -29.93
CA ILE A 207 -12.52 8.22 -28.92
C ILE A 207 -13.94 8.40 -29.43
N THR A 208 -14.70 7.30 -29.48
CA THR A 208 -16.14 7.28 -29.76
C THR A 208 -16.97 6.80 -28.57
N ALA A 209 -16.35 6.74 -27.41
CA ALA A 209 -17.00 6.28 -26.16
C ALA A 209 -18.06 7.28 -25.68
N ARG A 210 -19.11 6.76 -25.03
CA ARG A 210 -20.15 7.54 -24.35
C ARG A 210 -20.22 7.08 -22.89
N VAL A 211 -20.70 7.96 -22.02
CA VAL A 211 -20.98 7.62 -20.62
C VAL A 211 -22.27 6.80 -20.62
N GLU A 212 -22.18 5.53 -20.23
CA GLU A 212 -23.31 4.60 -20.19
C GLU A 212 -23.65 4.19 -18.74
N THR A 213 -22.70 4.30 -17.84
CA THR A 213 -22.85 3.89 -16.43
C THR A 213 -23.76 4.83 -15.66
N GLN A 214 -24.80 4.29 -15.03
CA GLN A 214 -25.67 5.01 -14.09
C GLN A 214 -25.20 4.73 -12.66
N VAL A 215 -25.12 5.78 -11.84
CA VAL A 215 -24.80 5.67 -10.42
C VAL A 215 -26.03 5.18 -9.65
N GLU A 216 -25.85 4.17 -8.83
CA GLU A 216 -26.91 3.58 -8.04
C GLU A 216 -27.12 4.30 -6.69
N ASP A 217 -26.04 4.88 -6.14
CA ASP A 217 -26.03 5.56 -4.84
C ASP A 217 -24.83 6.51 -4.72
N ASP A 218 -25.08 7.76 -4.37
CA ASP A 218 -24.04 8.79 -4.19
C ASP A 218 -23.46 8.80 -2.77
N VAL A 219 -24.14 8.20 -1.79
CA VAL A 219 -23.73 8.27 -0.37
C VAL A 219 -22.41 7.56 -0.09
N PRO A 220 -22.06 6.41 -0.70
CA PRO A 220 -20.74 5.82 -0.52
C PRO A 220 -19.61 6.77 -0.91
N THR A 221 -19.78 7.56 -1.96
CA THR A 221 -18.82 8.59 -2.35
C THR A 221 -18.69 9.68 -1.27
N ALA A 222 -19.81 10.13 -0.75
CA ALA A 222 -19.82 11.12 0.34
C ALA A 222 -19.16 10.55 1.61
N LEU A 223 -19.39 9.29 1.95
CA LEU A 223 -18.75 8.62 3.10
C LEU A 223 -17.24 8.52 2.91
N MET A 224 -16.77 8.18 1.71
CA MET A 224 -15.34 8.12 1.40
C MET A 224 -14.67 9.50 1.55
N LEU A 225 -15.28 10.56 1.00
CA LEU A 225 -14.80 11.93 1.15
C LEU A 225 -14.83 12.39 2.61
N LEU A 226 -15.88 12.03 3.35
CA LEU A 226 -16.01 12.32 4.77
C LEU A 226 -14.95 11.58 5.60
N THR A 227 -14.60 10.34 5.25
CA THR A 227 -13.52 9.60 5.90
C THR A 227 -12.21 10.35 5.78
N VAL A 228 -11.84 10.75 4.57
CA VAL A 228 -10.62 11.56 4.33
C VAL A 228 -10.68 12.89 5.10
N GLY A 229 -11.80 13.60 5.04
CA GLY A 229 -11.98 14.86 5.76
C GLY A 229 -11.82 14.72 7.28
N LEU A 230 -12.42 13.66 7.87
CA LEU A 230 -12.29 13.41 9.31
C LEU A 230 -10.87 12.96 9.69
N LEU A 231 -10.16 12.20 8.85
CA LEU A 231 -8.76 11.86 9.09
C LEU A 231 -7.86 13.11 9.07
N ILE A 232 -8.13 14.06 8.16
CA ILE A 232 -7.44 15.36 8.14
C ILE A 232 -7.74 16.13 9.43
N VAL A 233 -9.00 16.27 9.82
CA VAL A 233 -9.39 16.97 11.06
C VAL A 233 -8.76 16.29 12.29
N ALA A 234 -8.77 14.96 12.34
CA ALA A 234 -8.19 14.18 13.44
C ALA A 234 -6.66 14.36 13.55
N SER A 235 -5.98 14.75 12.46
CA SER A 235 -4.54 15.03 12.46
C SER A 235 -4.18 16.27 13.27
N PHE A 236 -5.12 17.18 13.49
CA PHE A 236 -4.91 18.42 14.24
C PHE A 236 -5.44 18.35 15.68
N LEU A 237 -5.99 17.22 16.11
CA LEU A 237 -6.45 17.05 17.49
C LEU A 237 -5.25 16.95 18.45
N PRO A 238 -5.29 17.65 19.59
CA PRO A 238 -4.24 17.56 20.59
C PRO A 238 -4.22 16.17 21.25
N GLN A 239 -3.04 15.62 21.45
CA GLN A 239 -2.87 14.31 22.09
C GLN A 239 -3.18 14.43 23.62
N PRO A 240 -4.13 13.64 24.15
CA PRO A 240 -4.41 13.58 25.56
C PRO A 240 -3.26 12.95 26.33
N LYS A 241 -2.99 13.44 27.56
CA LYS A 241 -1.82 13.02 28.33
C LYS A 241 -1.96 11.61 28.94
N SER A 242 -3.16 11.12 29.22
CA SER A 242 -3.38 9.81 29.86
C SER A 242 -4.86 9.40 29.88
N GLY A 243 -5.13 8.15 30.25
CA GLY A 243 -6.46 7.59 30.47
C GLY A 243 -7.15 7.09 29.19
N LEU A 244 -8.44 6.82 29.29
CA LEU A 244 -9.25 6.31 28.19
C LEU A 244 -9.18 7.18 26.93
N LEU A 245 -9.10 8.50 27.09
CA LEU A 245 -8.99 9.44 25.98
C LEU A 245 -7.67 9.27 25.20
N ALA A 246 -6.56 8.92 25.85
CA ALA A 246 -5.31 8.62 25.18
C ALA A 246 -5.44 7.35 24.33
N THR A 247 -6.01 6.28 24.87
CA THR A 247 -6.26 5.05 24.10
C THR A 247 -7.20 5.28 22.91
N LEU A 248 -8.25 6.08 23.07
CA LEU A 248 -9.15 6.43 21.97
C LEU A 248 -8.43 7.31 20.93
N TYR A 249 -7.53 8.17 21.37
CA TYR A 249 -6.72 8.98 20.47
C TYR A 249 -5.77 8.12 19.64
N ASP A 250 -5.12 7.12 20.23
CA ASP A 250 -4.24 6.20 19.52
C ASP A 250 -5.00 5.35 18.48
N LEU A 251 -6.27 5.04 18.75
CA LEU A 251 -7.15 4.30 17.84
C LEU A 251 -7.98 5.20 16.90
N ARG A 252 -7.80 6.52 16.92
CA ARG A 252 -8.69 7.50 16.26
C ARG A 252 -8.91 7.26 14.78
N SER A 253 -7.86 6.94 14.04
CA SER A 253 -7.94 6.72 12.59
C SER A 253 -8.73 5.47 12.27
N GLY A 254 -8.48 4.37 12.97
CA GLY A 254 -9.23 3.13 12.85
C GLY A 254 -10.69 3.28 13.25
N LEU A 255 -10.96 4.00 14.35
CA LEU A 255 -12.32 4.27 14.81
C LEU A 255 -13.14 5.11 13.82
N ILE A 256 -12.52 6.13 13.19
CA ILE A 256 -13.16 6.94 12.14
C ILE A 256 -13.54 6.03 10.97
N CYS A 257 -12.60 5.28 10.43
CA CYS A 257 -12.83 4.40 9.28
C CYS A 257 -13.89 3.34 9.60
N MET A 258 -13.80 2.68 10.75
CA MET A 258 -14.75 1.65 11.14
C MET A 258 -16.17 2.20 11.41
N THR A 259 -16.27 3.34 12.08
CA THR A 259 -17.56 3.98 12.37
C THR A 259 -18.29 4.36 11.08
N LEU A 260 -17.58 4.99 10.13
CA LEU A 260 -18.18 5.37 8.84
C LEU A 260 -18.52 4.15 7.98
N CYS A 261 -17.71 3.08 8.05
CA CYS A 261 -18.04 1.80 7.43
C CYS A 261 -19.37 1.24 8.00
N VAL A 262 -19.49 1.15 9.32
CA VAL A 262 -20.71 0.66 9.97
C VAL A 262 -21.92 1.52 9.60
N VAL A 263 -21.82 2.85 9.66
CA VAL A 263 -22.88 3.77 9.23
C VAL A 263 -23.28 3.51 7.78
N GLY A 264 -22.32 3.36 6.89
CA GLY A 264 -22.56 3.08 5.47
C GLY A 264 -23.27 1.75 5.25
N VAL A 265 -22.80 0.68 5.92
CA VAL A 265 -23.41 -0.66 5.83
C VAL A 265 -24.83 -0.67 6.40
N VAL A 266 -25.04 -0.11 7.58
CA VAL A 266 -26.38 -0.03 8.21
C VAL A 266 -27.34 0.72 7.30
N ARG A 267 -26.94 1.90 6.79
CA ARG A 267 -27.76 2.65 5.83
C ARG A 267 -28.07 1.84 4.57
N ALA A 268 -27.09 1.16 3.99
CA ALA A 268 -27.29 0.34 2.79
C ALA A 268 -28.27 -0.81 3.07
N CYS A 269 -28.16 -1.48 4.22
CA CYS A 269 -29.09 -2.54 4.65
C CYS A 269 -30.52 -2.01 4.83
N LEU A 270 -30.68 -0.83 5.42
CA LEU A 270 -31.99 -0.18 5.61
C LEU A 270 -32.61 0.22 4.26
N ARG A 271 -31.82 0.79 3.35
CA ARG A 271 -32.27 1.18 2.00
C ARG A 271 -32.75 -0.03 1.22
N ASP A 272 -31.95 -1.09 1.20
CA ASP A 272 -32.22 -2.30 0.42
C ASP A 272 -33.19 -3.25 1.13
N ARG A 273 -33.61 -2.94 2.37
CA ARG A 273 -34.40 -3.80 3.25
C ARG A 273 -33.86 -5.24 3.31
N SER A 274 -32.55 -5.39 3.36
CA SER A 274 -31.86 -6.68 3.26
C SER A 274 -30.48 -6.62 3.93
N ALA A 275 -30.04 -7.74 4.48
CA ALA A 275 -28.66 -7.89 5.00
C ALA A 275 -27.62 -8.13 3.89
N LYS A 276 -28.02 -8.16 2.61
CA LYS A 276 -27.08 -8.39 1.50
C LYS A 276 -25.88 -7.45 1.50
N PRO A 277 -26.00 -6.11 1.72
CA PRO A 277 -24.85 -5.22 1.77
C PRO A 277 -23.83 -5.60 2.84
N LEU A 278 -24.28 -6.00 4.03
CA LEU A 278 -23.41 -6.46 5.11
C LEU A 278 -22.65 -7.74 4.69
N VAL A 279 -23.38 -8.72 4.14
CA VAL A 279 -22.76 -9.98 3.70
C VAL A 279 -21.72 -9.74 2.61
N GLN A 280 -21.99 -8.85 1.65
CA GLN A 280 -21.05 -8.48 0.61
C GLN A 280 -19.79 -7.82 1.19
N VAL A 281 -19.95 -6.80 2.04
CA VAL A 281 -18.81 -6.15 2.69
C VAL A 281 -17.95 -7.17 3.46
N LEU A 282 -18.58 -8.09 4.20
CA LEU A 282 -17.85 -9.14 4.93
C LEU A 282 -17.17 -10.16 4.01
N GLN A 283 -17.67 -10.39 2.80
CA GLN A 283 -17.04 -11.27 1.80
C GLN A 283 -15.90 -10.58 1.06
N GLU A 284 -16.00 -9.26 0.86
CA GLU A 284 -15.00 -8.45 0.16
C GLU A 284 -13.87 -7.96 1.08
N LEU A 285 -14.03 -8.09 2.43
CA LEU A 285 -12.93 -7.89 3.37
C LEU A 285 -11.80 -8.88 3.08
N ASP A 286 -10.61 -8.36 2.88
CA ASP A 286 -9.39 -9.15 2.74
C ASP A 286 -8.94 -9.70 4.11
N ARG A 287 -9.61 -10.78 4.52
CA ARG A 287 -9.33 -11.47 5.78
C ARG A 287 -7.92 -12.04 5.82
N ASP A 288 -7.41 -12.45 4.66
CA ASP A 288 -6.09 -13.04 4.55
C ASP A 288 -5.01 -12.01 4.90
N THR A 289 -5.13 -10.79 4.40
CA THR A 289 -4.21 -9.69 4.75
C THR A 289 -4.34 -9.29 6.22
N LEU A 290 -5.55 -9.23 6.78
CA LEU A 290 -5.75 -8.90 8.21
C LEU A 290 -5.12 -9.96 9.12
N LEU A 291 -5.32 -11.25 8.83
CA LEU A 291 -4.71 -12.36 9.58
C LEU A 291 -3.19 -12.41 9.41
N LEU A 292 -2.71 -12.15 8.19
CA LEU A 292 -1.29 -12.03 7.90
C LEU A 292 -0.63 -10.97 8.77
N LEU A 293 -1.21 -9.76 8.81
CA LEU A 293 -0.69 -8.65 9.61
C LEU A 293 -0.73 -8.95 11.11
N PHE A 294 -1.84 -9.51 11.59
CA PHE A 294 -1.94 -9.90 13.00
C PHE A 294 -0.80 -10.85 13.38
N GLY A 295 -0.53 -11.89 12.57
CA GLY A 295 0.57 -12.82 12.78
C GLY A 295 1.94 -12.14 12.66
N LEU A 296 2.13 -11.27 11.65
CA LEU A 296 3.40 -10.58 11.41
C LEU A 296 3.77 -9.62 12.54
N PHE A 297 2.83 -8.87 13.12
CA PHE A 297 3.11 -8.00 14.26
C PHE A 297 3.73 -8.80 15.42
N ILE A 298 3.19 -9.98 15.71
CA ILE A 298 3.70 -10.87 16.77
C ILE A 298 5.07 -11.44 16.40
N VAL A 299 5.26 -11.91 15.15
CA VAL A 299 6.55 -12.43 14.67
C VAL A 299 7.63 -11.36 14.75
N ILE A 300 7.32 -10.13 14.30
CA ILE A 300 8.25 -8.99 14.32
C ILE A 300 8.65 -8.64 15.76
N ALA A 301 7.70 -8.61 16.69
CA ALA A 301 8.00 -8.41 18.09
C ALA A 301 8.89 -9.52 18.65
N GLY A 302 8.65 -10.77 18.29
CA GLY A 302 9.48 -11.91 18.68
C GLY A 302 10.92 -11.82 18.16
N ILE A 303 11.13 -11.50 16.87
CA ILE A 303 12.48 -11.34 16.30
C ILE A 303 13.20 -10.10 16.86
N ARG A 304 12.45 -9.03 17.20
CA ARG A 304 12.99 -7.83 17.86
C ARG A 304 13.54 -8.18 19.23
N THR A 305 12.75 -8.88 20.06
CA THR A 305 13.18 -9.34 21.41
C THR A 305 14.39 -10.28 21.30
N ALA A 306 14.50 -11.07 20.24
CA ALA A 306 15.62 -11.97 20.01
C ALA A 306 16.89 -11.28 19.46
N GLY A 307 16.88 -9.95 19.21
CA GLY A 307 18.02 -9.16 18.68
C GLY A 307 18.31 -9.36 17.20
N VAL A 308 17.39 -9.94 16.42
CA VAL A 308 17.59 -10.16 14.97
C VAL A 308 17.51 -8.84 14.20
N ILE A 309 16.63 -7.93 14.64
CA ILE A 309 16.47 -6.60 14.03
C ILE A 309 17.74 -5.77 14.19
N ASP A 310 18.34 -5.79 15.37
CA ASP A 310 19.58 -5.08 15.68
C ASP A 310 20.74 -5.61 14.81
N ALA A 311 20.83 -6.94 14.64
CA ALA A 311 21.81 -7.56 13.75
C ALA A 311 21.63 -7.15 12.29
N ALA A 312 20.38 -7.06 11.80
CA ALA A 312 20.08 -6.58 10.46
C ALA A 312 20.45 -5.10 10.30
N ALA A 313 20.12 -4.25 11.27
CA ALA A 313 20.50 -2.84 11.28
C ALA A 313 22.03 -2.65 11.24
N GLN A 314 22.77 -3.43 12.03
CA GLN A 314 24.23 -3.44 12.02
C GLN A 314 24.81 -3.86 10.67
N LEU A 315 24.19 -4.83 9.99
CA LEU A 315 24.64 -5.26 8.66
C LEU A 315 24.51 -4.10 7.65
N PHE A 316 23.38 -3.40 7.63
CA PHE A 316 23.18 -2.22 6.77
C PHE A 316 24.20 -1.13 7.08
N HIS A 317 24.40 -0.83 8.35
CA HIS A 317 25.40 0.15 8.79
C HIS A 317 26.83 -0.26 8.39
N THR A 318 27.19 -1.53 8.53
CA THR A 318 28.52 -2.03 8.13
C THR A 318 28.77 -1.89 6.62
N VAL A 319 27.73 -2.13 5.78
CA VAL A 319 27.84 -2.05 4.32
C VAL A 319 27.85 -0.62 3.83
N ALA A 320 27.02 0.25 4.38
CA ALA A 320 26.87 1.65 3.95
C ALA A 320 27.87 2.61 4.64
N GLY A 321 28.39 2.25 5.82
CA GLY A 321 29.19 3.12 6.68
C GLY A 321 28.34 4.24 7.32
N GLU A 322 28.99 5.31 7.74
CA GLU A 322 28.38 6.48 8.39
C GLU A 322 27.78 7.51 7.40
N ASP A 323 27.77 7.21 6.10
CA ASP A 323 27.26 8.13 5.07
C ASP A 323 25.74 7.95 4.91
N PRO A 324 24.90 8.91 5.34
CA PRO A 324 23.45 8.81 5.24
C PRO A 324 22.95 8.65 3.80
N PHE A 325 23.64 9.24 2.82
CA PHE A 325 23.26 9.13 1.42
C PHE A 325 23.44 7.71 0.89
N ARG A 326 24.61 7.10 1.17
CA ARG A 326 24.87 5.72 0.76
C ARG A 326 23.88 4.76 1.41
N LEU A 327 23.57 4.98 2.67
CA LEU A 327 22.59 4.19 3.40
C LEU A 327 21.20 4.32 2.79
N TYR A 328 20.76 5.55 2.50
CA TYR A 328 19.50 5.82 1.84
C TYR A 328 19.39 5.12 0.48
N VAL A 329 20.42 5.28 -0.36
CA VAL A 329 20.46 4.64 -1.69
C VAL A 329 20.46 3.12 -1.58
N LEU A 330 21.25 2.56 -0.66
CA LEU A 330 21.26 1.11 -0.40
C LEU A 330 19.89 0.61 0.01
N LEU A 331 19.23 1.30 0.96
CA LEU A 331 17.90 0.95 1.43
C LEU A 331 16.87 0.98 0.29
N VAL A 332 16.84 2.04 -0.51
CA VAL A 332 15.92 2.16 -1.65
C VAL A 332 16.16 1.05 -2.66
N VAL A 333 17.43 0.82 -3.07
CA VAL A 333 17.76 -0.20 -4.07
C VAL A 333 17.42 -1.60 -3.58
N VAL A 334 17.78 -1.94 -2.34
CA VAL A 334 17.44 -3.24 -1.73
C VAL A 334 15.92 -3.41 -1.65
N SER A 335 15.20 -2.36 -1.26
CA SER A 335 13.73 -2.38 -1.17
C SER A 335 13.09 -2.61 -2.54
N VAL A 336 13.55 -1.92 -3.58
CA VAL A 336 13.05 -2.09 -4.96
C VAL A 336 13.29 -3.51 -5.45
N VAL A 337 14.51 -4.04 -5.25
CA VAL A 337 14.88 -5.38 -5.75
C VAL A 337 14.14 -6.48 -5.00
N LEU A 338 14.07 -6.41 -3.67
CA LEU A 338 13.40 -7.44 -2.88
C LEU A 338 11.88 -7.41 -3.09
N SER A 339 11.27 -6.23 -3.11
CA SER A 339 9.82 -6.11 -3.33
C SER A 339 9.39 -6.50 -4.75
N ALA A 340 10.30 -6.56 -5.72
CA ALA A 340 10.00 -7.13 -7.03
C ALA A 340 9.61 -8.61 -6.99
N PHE A 341 10.00 -9.34 -5.95
CA PHE A 341 9.77 -10.80 -5.80
C PHE A 341 9.04 -11.16 -4.52
N ILE A 342 9.16 -10.33 -3.49
CA ILE A 342 8.49 -10.50 -2.19
C ILE A 342 7.35 -9.50 -2.12
N ASP A 343 6.18 -9.92 -1.65
CA ASP A 343 5.04 -9.03 -1.42
C ASP A 343 5.46 -7.84 -0.53
N ASN A 344 5.03 -6.64 -0.89
CA ASN A 344 5.42 -5.39 -0.21
C ASN A 344 4.98 -5.35 1.26
N ILE A 345 3.86 -5.97 1.62
CA ILE A 345 3.31 -5.93 2.98
C ILE A 345 4.26 -6.58 4.02
N PRO A 346 4.62 -7.88 3.92
CA PRO A 346 5.54 -8.49 4.88
C PRO A 346 6.93 -7.85 4.83
N TYR A 347 7.38 -7.41 3.66
CA TYR A 347 8.67 -6.74 3.52
C TYR A 347 8.71 -5.43 4.32
N VAL A 348 7.75 -4.52 4.11
CA VAL A 348 7.69 -3.23 4.80
C VAL A 348 7.51 -3.43 6.31
N ALA A 349 6.59 -4.31 6.72
CA ALA A 349 6.36 -4.58 8.14
C ALA A 349 7.65 -4.99 8.88
N THR A 350 8.51 -5.79 8.25
CA THR A 350 9.78 -6.23 8.84
C THR A 350 10.86 -5.15 8.77
N MET A 351 10.91 -4.40 7.67
CA MET A 351 11.96 -3.41 7.47
C MET A 351 11.77 -2.12 8.29
N LEU A 352 10.54 -1.77 8.68
CA LEU A 352 10.29 -0.58 9.50
C LEU A 352 11.10 -0.57 10.79
N PRO A 353 11.09 -1.61 11.66
CA PRO A 353 11.93 -1.62 12.85
C PRO A 353 13.43 -1.74 12.52
N VAL A 354 13.82 -2.36 11.40
CA VAL A 354 15.23 -2.37 10.96
C VAL A 354 15.70 -0.95 10.63
N VAL A 355 14.89 -0.19 9.90
CA VAL A 355 15.17 1.22 9.56
C VAL A 355 15.28 2.08 10.83
N GLN A 356 14.41 1.85 11.82
CA GLN A 356 14.53 2.51 13.13
C GLN A 356 15.87 2.19 13.80
N GLY A 357 16.27 0.93 13.80
CA GLY A 357 17.57 0.49 14.34
C GLY A 357 18.75 1.09 13.59
N ILE A 358 18.67 1.17 12.25
CA ILE A 358 19.68 1.83 11.42
C ILE A 358 19.83 3.31 11.82
N ALA A 359 18.71 4.05 11.89
CA ALA A 359 18.71 5.45 12.26
C ALA A 359 19.30 5.69 13.68
N ALA A 360 19.05 4.76 14.61
CA ALA A 360 19.62 4.82 15.97
C ALA A 360 21.15 4.59 15.99
N LEU A 361 21.70 3.82 15.04
CA LEU A 361 23.15 3.55 14.96
C LEU A 361 23.93 4.66 14.26
N MET A 362 23.23 5.54 13.50
CA MET A 362 23.91 6.62 12.77
C MET A 362 24.48 7.69 13.68
N ASN A 363 25.39 8.52 13.14
CA ASN A 363 26.03 9.61 13.83
C ASN A 363 26.79 9.15 15.10
N ASN A 364 27.61 8.08 14.95
CA ASN A 364 28.36 7.45 16.03
C ASN A 364 27.51 7.04 17.25
N GLY A 365 26.28 6.59 16.99
CA GLY A 365 25.35 6.15 18.00
C GLY A 365 24.53 7.28 18.65
N ALA A 366 24.68 8.52 18.23
CA ALA A 366 23.84 9.63 18.67
C ALA A 366 22.42 9.57 18.05
N GLY A 367 22.28 8.78 16.97
CA GLY A 367 21.05 8.61 16.23
C GLY A 367 20.77 9.78 15.27
N MET A 368 19.81 9.56 14.39
CA MET A 368 19.29 10.60 13.49
C MET A 368 17.79 10.38 13.24
N ALA A 369 17.13 11.40 12.71
CA ALA A 369 15.72 11.34 12.35
C ALA A 369 15.46 10.30 11.25
N PRO A 370 14.57 9.31 11.46
CA PRO A 370 14.42 8.18 10.57
C PRO A 370 13.57 8.46 9.31
N GLU A 371 12.94 9.63 9.19
CA GLU A 371 11.89 9.92 8.21
C GLU A 371 12.35 9.72 6.77
N VAL A 372 13.56 10.18 6.41
CA VAL A 372 14.09 9.99 5.05
C VAL A 372 14.22 8.51 4.70
N PHE A 373 14.63 7.69 5.66
CA PHE A 373 14.78 6.25 5.47
C PHE A 373 13.42 5.56 5.41
N TYR A 374 12.44 5.97 6.22
CA TYR A 374 11.06 5.48 6.15
C TYR A 374 10.42 5.78 4.79
N PHE A 375 10.57 7.01 4.30
CA PHE A 375 10.05 7.39 2.99
C PHE A 375 10.77 6.70 1.84
N GLY A 376 12.09 6.48 1.98
CA GLY A 376 12.88 5.67 1.04
C GLY A 376 12.43 4.22 1.03
N LEU A 377 12.21 3.62 2.20
CA LEU A 377 11.67 2.26 2.33
C LEU A 377 10.29 2.14 1.68
N LEU A 378 9.34 3.03 2.03
CA LEU A 378 7.99 3.01 1.49
C LEU A 378 8.00 3.12 -0.03
N THR A 379 8.70 4.13 -0.55
CA THR A 379 8.82 4.37 -2.00
C THR A 379 9.49 3.18 -2.69
N GLY A 380 10.61 2.70 -2.17
CA GLY A 380 11.33 1.57 -2.74
C GLY A 380 10.51 0.28 -2.73
N ALA A 381 9.85 -0.04 -1.63
CA ALA A 381 9.06 -1.26 -1.48
C ALA A 381 7.79 -1.23 -2.31
N THR A 382 6.97 -0.17 -2.20
CA THR A 382 5.70 -0.10 -2.90
C THR A 382 5.91 -0.04 -4.42
N LEU A 383 6.84 0.79 -4.89
CA LEU A 383 7.10 0.90 -6.32
C LEU A 383 7.88 -0.29 -6.88
N GLY A 384 8.77 -0.91 -6.09
CA GLY A 384 9.53 -2.09 -6.48
C GLY A 384 8.65 -3.27 -6.90
N GLY A 385 7.48 -3.43 -6.28
CA GLY A 385 6.47 -4.40 -6.67
C GLY A 385 6.00 -4.28 -8.12
N ASN A 386 6.13 -3.12 -8.74
CA ASN A 386 5.80 -2.89 -10.15
C ASN A 386 6.84 -3.45 -11.14
N LEU A 387 8.01 -3.87 -10.69
CA LEU A 387 9.04 -4.44 -11.59
C LEU A 387 8.64 -5.79 -12.16
N THR A 388 7.85 -6.59 -11.45
CA THR A 388 7.48 -7.93 -11.90
C THR A 388 5.97 -8.17 -11.84
N PRO A 389 5.46 -9.15 -12.61
CA PRO A 389 4.03 -9.52 -12.59
C PRO A 389 3.53 -10.02 -11.23
N ILE A 390 4.43 -10.45 -10.34
CA ILE A 390 4.11 -11.08 -9.05
C ILE A 390 4.51 -10.24 -7.84
N GLY A 391 5.20 -9.12 -8.05
CA GLY A 391 5.74 -8.29 -6.97
C GLY A 391 4.68 -7.51 -6.19
N ALA A 392 3.46 -7.34 -6.75
CA ALA A 392 2.35 -6.70 -6.05
C ALA A 392 1.03 -7.42 -6.33
N SER A 393 0.17 -7.48 -5.33
CA SER A 393 -1.16 -8.12 -5.43
C SER A 393 -2.04 -7.47 -6.50
N ALA A 394 -1.93 -6.15 -6.72
CA ALA A 394 -2.61 -5.43 -7.80
C ALA A 394 -2.23 -5.95 -9.19
N ASN A 395 -0.96 -6.29 -9.42
CA ASN A 395 -0.48 -6.85 -10.69
C ASN A 395 -1.07 -8.25 -10.93
N ILE A 396 -1.11 -9.07 -9.88
CA ILE A 396 -1.71 -10.42 -9.94
C ILE A 396 -3.19 -10.33 -10.26
N ALA A 397 -3.93 -9.40 -9.63
CA ALA A 397 -5.33 -9.15 -9.90
C ALA A 397 -5.56 -8.69 -11.35
N ALA A 398 -4.76 -7.75 -11.85
CA ALA A 398 -4.80 -7.27 -13.23
C ALA A 398 -4.60 -8.39 -14.25
N ILE A 399 -3.58 -9.22 -14.06
CA ILE A 399 -3.29 -10.37 -14.91
C ILE A 399 -4.42 -11.40 -14.81
N GLY A 400 -4.99 -11.60 -13.63
CA GLY A 400 -6.15 -12.47 -13.40
C GLY A 400 -7.37 -12.02 -14.23
N ILE A 401 -7.66 -10.71 -14.27
CA ILE A 401 -8.74 -10.15 -15.09
C ILE A 401 -8.47 -10.40 -16.59
N LEU A 402 -7.25 -10.14 -17.06
CA LEU A 402 -6.87 -10.36 -18.45
C LEU A 402 -7.05 -11.82 -18.86
N ARG A 403 -6.54 -12.77 -18.02
CA ARG A 403 -6.67 -14.22 -18.29
C ARG A 403 -8.13 -14.69 -18.31
N LYS A 404 -8.96 -14.21 -17.38
CA LYS A 404 -10.41 -14.51 -17.36
C LYS A 404 -11.13 -14.02 -18.63
N ASN A 405 -10.59 -12.99 -19.28
CA ASN A 405 -11.12 -12.43 -20.51
C ASN A 405 -10.47 -12.99 -21.78
N GLY A 406 -9.70 -14.08 -21.67
CA GLY A 406 -9.08 -14.79 -22.80
C GLY A 406 -7.77 -14.19 -23.30
N GLU A 407 -7.21 -13.20 -22.59
CA GLU A 407 -5.94 -12.57 -22.96
C GLU A 407 -4.75 -13.35 -22.41
N THR A 408 -3.72 -13.50 -23.23
CA THR A 408 -2.44 -14.10 -22.81
C THR A 408 -1.47 -12.99 -22.42
N VAL A 409 -0.94 -13.05 -21.20
CA VAL A 409 0.03 -12.08 -20.68
C VAL A 409 1.37 -12.77 -20.49
N ARG A 410 2.35 -12.37 -21.29
CA ARG A 410 3.75 -12.81 -21.14
C ARG A 410 4.46 -11.90 -20.14
N THR A 411 5.42 -12.43 -19.42
CA THR A 411 6.27 -11.64 -18.51
C THR A 411 6.93 -10.46 -19.24
N ALA A 412 7.36 -10.65 -20.48
CA ALA A 412 7.94 -9.58 -21.30
C ALA A 412 6.99 -8.41 -21.58
N ASP A 413 5.68 -8.69 -21.75
CA ASP A 413 4.67 -7.65 -21.97
C ASP A 413 4.50 -6.79 -20.72
N PHE A 414 4.57 -7.40 -19.52
CA PHE A 414 4.55 -6.69 -18.26
C PHE A 414 5.82 -5.86 -18.06
N LEU A 415 7.01 -6.48 -18.21
CA LEU A 415 8.30 -5.82 -17.98
C LEU A 415 8.49 -4.60 -18.90
N ARG A 416 7.98 -4.65 -20.13
CA ARG A 416 8.07 -3.54 -21.09
C ARG A 416 7.42 -2.24 -20.58
N ILE A 417 6.41 -2.35 -19.72
CA ILE A 417 5.72 -1.20 -19.12
C ILE A 417 6.21 -0.99 -17.69
N GLY A 418 6.23 -2.04 -16.88
CA GLY A 418 6.54 -1.99 -15.46
C GLY A 418 7.94 -1.46 -15.17
N VAL A 419 8.96 -1.93 -15.91
CA VAL A 419 10.34 -1.52 -15.65
C VAL A 419 10.58 -0.03 -15.91
N PRO A 420 10.33 0.54 -17.11
CA PRO A 420 10.58 1.95 -17.35
C PRO A 420 9.66 2.86 -16.51
N PHE A 421 8.43 2.45 -16.25
CA PHE A 421 7.49 3.15 -15.36
C PHE A 421 8.05 3.25 -13.94
N THR A 422 8.46 2.11 -13.38
CA THR A 422 8.98 2.03 -12.01
C THR A 422 10.29 2.79 -11.86
N LEU A 423 11.22 2.64 -12.80
CA LEU A 423 12.50 3.35 -12.74
C LEU A 423 12.30 4.87 -12.78
N ALA A 424 11.41 5.38 -13.63
CA ALA A 424 11.09 6.80 -13.66
C ALA A 424 10.52 7.28 -12.32
N ALA A 425 9.57 6.54 -11.74
CA ALA A 425 8.95 6.87 -10.47
C ALA A 425 9.94 6.83 -9.31
N VAL A 426 10.69 5.73 -9.17
CA VAL A 426 11.65 5.54 -8.08
C VAL A 426 12.76 6.59 -8.13
N LEU A 427 13.35 6.81 -9.30
CA LEU A 427 14.43 7.80 -9.43
C LEU A 427 13.92 9.19 -9.06
N THR A 428 12.81 9.63 -9.61
CA THR A 428 12.26 10.97 -9.34
C THR A 428 11.83 11.12 -7.89
N GLY A 429 11.07 10.16 -7.35
CA GLY A 429 10.59 10.19 -5.98
C GLY A 429 11.72 10.15 -4.97
N SER A 430 12.69 9.24 -5.16
CA SER A 430 13.83 9.10 -4.23
C SER A 430 14.76 10.32 -4.27
N VAL A 431 15.03 10.89 -5.44
CA VAL A 431 15.83 12.13 -5.53
C VAL A 431 15.11 13.29 -4.83
N TYR A 432 13.81 13.43 -5.05
CA TYR A 432 13.02 14.46 -4.37
C TYR A 432 13.05 14.30 -2.85
N LEU A 433 12.78 13.10 -2.35
CA LEU A 433 12.77 12.82 -0.92
C LEU A 433 14.14 13.08 -0.28
N TRP A 434 15.22 12.69 -0.95
CA TRP A 434 16.56 13.01 -0.48
C TRP A 434 16.85 14.53 -0.45
N LEU A 435 16.43 15.28 -1.46
CA LEU A 435 16.63 16.73 -1.49
C LEU A 435 15.86 17.47 -0.37
N VAL A 436 14.68 16.97 -0.01
CA VAL A 436 13.82 17.57 1.02
C VAL A 436 14.24 17.13 2.42
N TRP A 437 14.55 15.85 2.62
CA TRP A 437 14.74 15.26 3.94
C TRP A 437 16.19 14.90 4.25
N GLY A 438 16.99 14.50 3.26
CA GLY A 438 18.38 14.05 3.44
C GLY A 438 19.38 15.18 3.68
N ARG A 439 19.09 16.42 3.25
CA ARG A 439 19.97 17.57 3.50
C ARG A 439 19.88 18.15 4.91
N ALA A 440 18.97 17.63 5.71
CA ALA A 440 18.76 18.07 7.09
C ALA A 440 19.36 17.09 8.11
N LEU A 441 20.03 16.08 7.61
CA LEU A 441 20.87 15.15 8.36
C LEU A 441 22.32 15.67 8.34
#